data_84b6327f66987809e817f90f4f7af545
#
_entry.id   84b6327f66987809e817f90f4f7af545
#
_cell.length_a   1.000
_cell.length_b   1.000
_cell.length_c   1.000
_cell.angle_alpha   90.00
_cell.angle_beta   90.00
_cell.angle_gamma   90.00
#
_symmetry.space_group_name_H-M   'P 1'
#
loop_
_entity.id
_entity.type
_entity.pdbx_description
1 polymer ?
#
loop_
_entity_poly.entity_id
_entity_poly.type
_entity_poly.pdbx_seq_one_letter_code
_entity_poly.pdbx_strand_id
1 'polypeptide(L)'
;MFRLYKNHALVPWGFCYKQQEMCKKVRANDYLCEKINTQMLMKHIRIPLFVWFSIVLLIAAAPVSLSAQESFIQKIEKNKSVSGIKSLDTSRFPEKYVMYLTQPLDHRHPEKGSFRQRVIVGHVGYDRPTVIVTEGYGAGYALRPTYREELSELFDANMIFVEHRYFLESTPEPCDWQYLTAENSAEDLHAVTTAFKTLYPGKWISTGISKGGQTSLLYRVFFPDDVDVSVPYVAPLCYAREDGRHEPFLRRVGTEADRKKIEDFQLEVLKRKARLLPRFE
;
A
#
# COMPACT_ATOMS: atom_id res chain seq x y z
N MET A 1 -2.53 -33.61 9.99
CA MET A 1 -3.89 -33.79 10.51
C MET A 1 -4.41 -32.42 10.93
N PHE A 2 -4.98 -31.70 10.01
CA PHE A 2 -5.55 -30.38 10.28
C PHE A 2 -6.97 -30.57 10.79
N ARG A 3 -7.19 -30.24 12.05
CA ARG A 3 -8.53 -30.16 12.62
C ARG A 3 -9.06 -28.76 12.30
N LEU A 4 -9.86 -28.68 11.25
CA LEU A 4 -10.63 -27.47 10.94
C LEU A 4 -11.56 -27.14 12.12
N TYR A 5 -11.42 -25.96 12.66
CA TYR A 5 -12.39 -25.36 13.55
C TYR A 5 -13.70 -25.15 12.78
N LYS A 6 -14.66 -26.05 13.03
CA LYS A 6 -16.06 -25.82 12.72
C LYS A 6 -16.64 -24.94 13.82
N ASN A 7 -16.74 -23.66 13.60
CA ASN A 7 -17.72 -22.76 14.23
C ASN A 7 -17.76 -21.45 13.45
N HIS A 8 -18.23 -21.52 12.19
CA HIS A 8 -18.83 -20.36 11.56
C HIS A 8 -20.33 -20.44 11.80
N ALA A 9 -20.81 -19.58 12.69
CA ALA A 9 -22.22 -19.27 12.75
C ALA A 9 -22.64 -18.74 11.39
N LEU A 10 -23.44 -19.52 10.67
CA LEU A 10 -24.12 -19.10 9.45
C LEU A 10 -25.04 -17.94 9.84
N VAL A 11 -24.64 -16.73 9.47
CA VAL A 11 -25.55 -15.58 9.53
C VAL A 11 -26.64 -15.86 8.48
N PRO A 12 -27.92 -15.96 8.90
CA PRO A 12 -28.98 -16.31 7.97
C PRO A 12 -29.09 -15.25 6.86
N TRP A 13 -29.18 -15.67 5.63
CA TRP A 13 -29.39 -14.84 4.43
C TRP A 13 -30.54 -13.83 4.56
N GLY A 14 -31.47 -14.06 5.48
CA GLY A 14 -32.57 -13.16 5.80
C GLY A 14 -32.16 -11.80 6.40
N PHE A 15 -30.99 -11.69 7.00
CA PHE A 15 -30.56 -10.43 7.62
C PHE A 15 -30.04 -9.42 6.59
N CYS A 16 -29.39 -9.90 5.54
CA CYS A 16 -28.89 -9.04 4.45
C CYS A 16 -30.03 -8.46 3.60
N TYR A 17 -31.09 -9.25 3.38
CA TYR A 17 -32.25 -8.80 2.60
C TYR A 17 -33.07 -7.71 3.34
N LYS A 18 -33.23 -7.82 4.66
CA LYS A 18 -33.92 -6.80 5.47
C LYS A 18 -33.12 -5.48 5.53
N GLN A 19 -31.82 -5.51 5.53
CA GLN A 19 -30.99 -4.31 5.52
C GLN A 19 -31.07 -3.56 4.19
N GLN A 20 -31.12 -4.30 3.06
CA GLN A 20 -31.30 -3.69 1.73
C GLN A 20 -32.70 -3.07 1.56
N GLU A 21 -33.74 -3.68 2.10
CA GLU A 21 -35.10 -3.14 2.10
C GLU A 21 -35.21 -1.88 2.99
N MET A 22 -34.54 -1.88 4.15
CA MET A 22 -34.51 -0.74 5.05
C MET A 22 -33.76 0.47 4.44
N CYS A 23 -32.65 0.23 3.76
CA CYS A 23 -31.92 1.28 3.03
C CYS A 23 -32.74 1.86 1.86
N LYS A 24 -33.54 1.05 1.17
CA LYS A 24 -34.44 1.54 0.11
C LYS A 24 -35.57 2.40 0.67
N LYS A 25 -36.12 2.04 1.83
CA LYS A 25 -37.17 2.84 2.49
C LYS A 25 -36.66 4.18 3.03
N VAL A 26 -35.43 4.21 3.58
CA VAL A 26 -34.82 5.47 4.05
C VAL A 26 -34.57 6.40 2.87
N ARG A 27 -33.97 5.93 1.76
CA ARG A 27 -33.74 6.75 0.55
C ARG A 27 -35.03 7.28 -0.08
N ALA A 28 -36.10 6.49 -0.05
CA ALA A 28 -37.39 6.94 -0.58
C ALA A 28 -38.04 8.04 0.28
N ASN A 29 -37.85 7.97 1.61
CA ASN A 29 -38.36 9.01 2.52
C ASN A 29 -37.57 10.33 2.43
N ASP A 30 -36.25 10.26 2.26
CA ASP A 30 -35.41 11.46 2.09
C ASP A 30 -35.76 12.20 0.80
N TYR A 31 -35.99 11.47 -0.30
CA TYR A 31 -36.38 12.04 -1.59
C TYR A 31 -37.76 12.68 -1.55
N LEU A 32 -38.71 12.11 -0.79
CA LEU A 32 -40.02 12.70 -0.59
C LEU A 32 -39.99 13.95 0.29
N CYS A 33 -39.18 13.97 1.34
CA CYS A 33 -39.02 15.10 2.24
C CYS A 33 -38.38 16.31 1.53
N GLU A 34 -37.36 16.05 0.67
CA GLU A 34 -36.73 17.10 -0.12
C GLU A 34 -37.67 17.69 -1.18
N LYS A 35 -38.49 16.85 -1.82
CA LYS A 35 -39.46 17.29 -2.83
C LYS A 35 -40.61 18.08 -2.25
N ILE A 36 -41.11 17.75 -1.04
CA ILE A 36 -42.16 18.46 -0.33
C ILE A 36 -41.66 19.83 0.14
N ASN A 37 -40.42 19.90 0.66
CA ASN A 37 -39.82 21.14 1.11
C ASN A 37 -39.56 22.13 -0.04
N THR A 38 -39.14 21.64 -1.19
CA THR A 38 -38.92 22.49 -2.39
C THR A 38 -40.23 23.02 -2.99
N GLN A 39 -41.29 22.23 -2.95
CA GLN A 39 -42.60 22.68 -3.47
C GLN A 39 -43.33 23.65 -2.53
N MET A 40 -43.15 23.56 -1.20
CA MET A 40 -43.72 24.52 -0.26
C MET A 40 -42.97 25.85 -0.28
N LEU A 41 -41.64 25.84 -0.47
CA LEU A 41 -40.88 27.10 -0.49
C LEU A 41 -41.14 27.93 -1.75
N MET A 42 -41.54 27.31 -2.87
CA MET A 42 -41.77 28.02 -4.14
C MET A 42 -43.13 28.69 -4.24
N LYS A 43 -44.10 28.39 -3.34
CA LYS A 43 -45.46 28.94 -3.43
C LYS A 43 -45.64 30.32 -2.85
N HIS A 44 -44.70 30.88 -2.09
CA HIS A 44 -44.87 32.15 -1.37
C HIS A 44 -43.87 33.26 -1.66
N ILE A 45 -42.87 33.02 -2.51
CA ILE A 45 -41.89 34.07 -2.85
C ILE A 45 -42.14 34.53 -4.30
N ARG A 46 -42.98 35.54 -4.47
CA ARG A 46 -43.01 36.31 -5.73
C ARG A 46 -41.83 37.29 -5.71
N ILE A 47 -40.66 36.82 -6.10
CA ILE A 47 -39.51 37.68 -6.33
C ILE A 47 -39.75 38.40 -7.66
N PRO A 48 -39.81 39.75 -7.66
CA PRO A 48 -39.99 40.49 -8.91
C PRO A 48 -38.84 40.17 -9.89
N LEU A 49 -39.19 40.11 -11.17
CA LEU A 49 -38.26 39.73 -12.26
C LEU A 49 -36.94 40.51 -12.23
N PHE A 50 -36.98 41.75 -11.74
CA PHE A 50 -35.79 42.61 -11.57
C PHE A 50 -34.81 42.09 -10.53
N VAL A 51 -35.28 41.44 -9.46
CA VAL A 51 -34.43 40.87 -8.42
C VAL A 51 -33.74 39.60 -8.93
N TRP A 52 -34.44 38.81 -9.77
CA TRP A 52 -33.81 37.66 -10.46
C TRP A 52 -32.69 38.09 -11.42
N PHE A 53 -32.92 39.17 -12.18
CA PHE A 53 -31.89 39.72 -13.06
C PHE A 53 -30.66 40.22 -12.29
N SER A 54 -30.87 40.86 -11.15
CA SER A 54 -29.78 41.34 -10.29
C SER A 54 -28.99 40.21 -9.64
N ILE A 55 -29.67 39.14 -9.22
CA ILE A 55 -28.99 37.94 -8.63
C ILE A 55 -28.21 37.20 -9.71
N VAL A 56 -28.74 37.03 -10.91
CA VAL A 56 -28.04 36.40 -12.03
C VAL A 56 -26.83 37.25 -12.45
N LEU A 57 -26.95 38.57 -12.45
CA LEU A 57 -25.83 39.47 -12.77
C LEU A 57 -24.74 39.45 -11.68
N LEU A 58 -25.10 39.34 -10.41
CA LEU A 58 -24.16 39.21 -9.30
C LEU A 58 -23.43 37.85 -9.30
N ILE A 59 -24.11 36.78 -9.69
CA ILE A 59 -23.49 35.46 -9.83
C ILE A 59 -22.54 35.42 -11.07
N ALA A 60 -22.90 36.09 -12.15
CA ALA A 60 -22.06 36.21 -13.34
C ALA A 60 -20.82 37.13 -13.15
N ALA A 61 -20.89 38.07 -12.19
CA ALA A 61 -19.80 39.00 -11.86
C ALA A 61 -18.89 38.50 -10.73
N ALA A 62 -19.23 37.39 -10.05
CA ALA A 62 -18.32 36.78 -9.11
C ALA A 62 -17.15 36.24 -9.88
N PRO A 63 -15.89 36.70 -9.63
CA PRO A 63 -14.74 36.03 -10.21
C PRO A 63 -14.74 34.59 -9.67
N VAL A 64 -15.10 33.63 -10.51
CA VAL A 64 -14.80 32.24 -10.23
C VAL A 64 -13.28 32.15 -10.28
N SER A 65 -12.65 32.38 -9.12
CA SER A 65 -11.26 32.04 -8.93
C SER A 65 -11.18 30.52 -9.09
N LEU A 66 -11.02 30.05 -10.33
CA LEU A 66 -10.58 28.70 -10.60
C LEU A 66 -9.17 28.63 -10.05
N SER A 67 -9.05 28.43 -8.74
CA SER A 67 -7.78 28.02 -8.16
C SER A 67 -7.42 26.71 -8.87
N ALA A 68 -6.48 26.79 -9.80
CA ALA A 68 -5.96 25.60 -10.45
C ALA A 68 -5.51 24.65 -9.33
N GLN A 69 -6.19 23.53 -9.20
CA GLN A 69 -5.87 22.55 -8.16
C GLN A 69 -4.43 22.10 -8.40
N GLU A 70 -3.57 22.34 -7.42
CA GLU A 70 -2.17 22.01 -7.49
C GLU A 70 -2.00 20.51 -7.80
N SER A 71 -1.23 20.17 -8.83
CA SER A 71 -1.02 18.80 -9.25
C SER A 71 -0.28 18.00 -8.18
N PHE A 72 -0.37 16.65 -8.25
CA PHE A 72 0.37 15.78 -7.34
C PHE A 72 1.87 16.09 -7.35
N ILE A 73 2.46 16.26 -8.54
CA ILE A 73 3.90 16.59 -8.70
C ILE A 73 4.24 17.89 -7.95
N GLN A 74 3.49 18.96 -8.18
CA GLN A 74 3.74 20.26 -7.53
C GLN A 74 3.67 20.17 -5.99
N LYS A 75 2.79 19.32 -5.46
CA LYS A 75 2.68 19.11 -4.01
C LYS A 75 3.85 18.32 -3.44
N ILE A 76 4.25 17.23 -4.10
CA ILE A 76 5.30 16.36 -3.58
C ILE A 76 6.70 16.98 -3.77
N GLU A 77 6.93 17.80 -4.80
CA GLU A 77 8.19 18.53 -5.02
C GLU A 77 8.53 19.52 -3.91
N LYS A 78 7.55 19.94 -3.11
CA LYS A 78 7.80 20.75 -1.91
C LYS A 78 8.62 20.01 -0.86
N ASN A 79 8.62 18.70 -0.88
CA ASN A 79 9.45 17.89 -0.01
C ASN A 79 10.85 17.76 -0.60
N LYS A 80 11.83 18.43 0.02
CA LYS A 80 13.22 18.47 -0.43
C LYS A 80 13.93 17.11 -0.42
N SER A 81 13.40 16.12 0.29
CA SER A 81 13.94 14.75 0.29
C SER A 81 13.54 13.96 -0.95
N VAL A 82 12.55 14.45 -1.71
CA VAL A 82 12.03 13.78 -2.91
C VAL A 82 12.76 14.31 -4.15
N SER A 83 13.11 13.41 -5.05
CA SER A 83 13.81 13.74 -6.30
C SER A 83 13.47 12.76 -7.42
N GLY A 84 13.81 13.12 -8.67
CA GLY A 84 13.73 12.21 -9.81
C GLY A 84 12.33 11.72 -10.13
N ILE A 85 11.30 12.55 -9.91
CA ILE A 85 9.91 12.21 -10.15
C ILE A 85 9.68 12.01 -11.65
N LYS A 86 9.10 10.86 -12.02
CA LYS A 86 8.71 10.52 -13.39
C LYS A 86 7.31 9.91 -13.38
N SER A 87 6.47 10.36 -14.32
CA SER A 87 5.18 9.70 -14.58
C SER A 87 5.42 8.33 -15.20
N LEU A 88 4.60 7.38 -14.84
CA LEU A 88 4.58 6.01 -15.38
C LEU A 88 3.25 5.73 -16.07
N ASP A 89 3.30 4.98 -17.14
CA ASP A 89 2.10 4.44 -17.76
C ASP A 89 1.37 3.52 -16.76
N THR A 90 0.05 3.62 -16.76
CA THR A 90 -0.79 2.80 -15.88
C THR A 90 -2.17 2.57 -16.48
N SER A 91 -2.67 1.33 -16.30
CA SER A 91 -4.06 0.95 -16.56
C SER A 91 -4.87 0.71 -15.29
N ARG A 92 -4.25 0.94 -14.10
CA ARG A 92 -4.81 0.54 -12.81
C ARG A 92 -4.99 1.70 -11.82
N PHE A 93 -4.41 2.87 -12.12
CA PHE A 93 -4.51 4.09 -11.33
C PHE A 93 -4.87 5.26 -12.23
N PRO A 94 -5.52 6.31 -11.73
CA PRO A 94 -5.62 7.59 -12.44
C PRO A 94 -4.24 8.16 -12.80
N GLU A 95 -3.30 8.08 -11.85
CA GLU A 95 -1.92 8.56 -12.03
C GLU A 95 -0.95 7.61 -11.32
N LYS A 96 0.23 7.41 -11.91
CA LYS A 96 1.29 6.59 -11.32
C LYS A 96 2.64 7.25 -11.53
N TYR A 97 3.50 7.15 -10.51
CA TYR A 97 4.80 7.82 -10.50
C TYR A 97 5.88 6.91 -9.93
N VAL A 98 7.11 7.10 -10.38
CA VAL A 98 8.32 6.67 -9.68
C VAL A 98 9.08 7.88 -9.21
N MET A 99 9.66 7.80 -8.01
CA MET A 99 10.49 8.85 -7.43
C MET A 99 11.50 8.25 -6.47
N TYR A 100 12.39 9.09 -5.96
CA TYR A 100 13.41 8.68 -5.00
C TYR A 100 13.34 9.59 -3.78
N LEU A 101 13.40 8.96 -2.59
CA LEU A 101 13.65 9.68 -1.34
C LEU A 101 15.12 9.54 -0.96
N THR A 102 15.71 10.64 -0.54
CA THR A 102 17.05 10.63 0.05
C THR A 102 16.93 10.11 1.48
N GLN A 103 17.58 8.98 1.76
CA GLN A 103 17.60 8.32 3.06
C GLN A 103 19.02 8.30 3.64
N PRO A 104 19.22 8.49 4.95
CA PRO A 104 20.51 8.28 5.59
C PRO A 104 20.96 6.81 5.47
N LEU A 105 22.24 6.58 5.36
CA LEU A 105 22.81 5.23 5.52
C LEU A 105 22.51 4.69 6.92
N ASP A 106 22.73 5.54 7.92
CA ASP A 106 22.47 5.28 9.34
C ASP A 106 21.58 6.40 9.88
N HIS A 107 20.32 6.09 10.21
CA HIS A 107 19.38 7.10 10.69
C HIS A 107 19.76 7.70 12.03
N ARG A 108 20.55 6.97 12.84
CA ARG A 108 21.13 7.51 14.11
C ARG A 108 22.31 8.44 13.87
N HIS A 109 22.98 8.30 12.72
CA HIS A 109 24.18 9.03 12.34
C HIS A 109 24.08 9.51 10.90
N PRO A 110 23.18 10.49 10.58
CA PRO A 110 22.93 10.96 9.21
C PRO A 110 24.17 11.52 8.50
N GLU A 111 25.17 11.98 9.27
CA GLU A 111 26.44 12.49 8.76
C GLU A 111 27.31 11.43 8.07
N LYS A 112 27.01 10.13 8.25
CA LYS A 112 27.75 9.04 7.61
C LYS A 112 27.44 8.90 6.12
N GLY A 113 26.48 9.64 5.60
CA GLY A 113 26.11 9.65 4.19
C GLY A 113 24.65 9.25 3.94
N SER A 114 24.28 9.23 2.69
CA SER A 114 22.92 8.97 2.27
C SER A 114 22.87 8.15 0.97
N PHE A 115 21.72 7.59 0.68
CA PHE A 115 21.41 6.92 -0.57
C PHE A 115 20.04 7.35 -1.09
N ARG A 116 19.73 6.97 -2.31
CA ARG A 116 18.43 7.24 -2.93
C ARG A 116 17.58 5.97 -2.87
N GLN A 117 16.46 6.04 -2.18
CA GLN A 117 15.49 4.94 -2.10
C GLN A 117 14.37 5.12 -3.11
N ARG A 118 14.14 4.13 -3.96
CA ARG A 118 13.07 4.15 -4.96
C ARG A 118 11.70 3.91 -4.32
N VAL A 119 10.76 4.79 -4.67
CA VAL A 119 9.36 4.71 -4.25
C VAL A 119 8.47 4.81 -5.48
N ILE A 120 7.48 3.91 -5.59
CA ILE A 120 6.48 3.94 -6.64
C ILE A 120 5.15 4.33 -6.01
N VAL A 121 4.49 5.34 -6.58
CA VAL A 121 3.23 5.88 -6.08
C VAL A 121 2.13 5.66 -7.11
N GLY A 122 1.05 4.99 -6.70
CA GLY A 122 -0.22 4.95 -7.43
C GLY A 122 -1.18 5.94 -6.76
N HIS A 123 -1.49 7.04 -7.42
CA HIS A 123 -2.38 8.06 -6.89
C HIS A 123 -3.82 7.81 -7.36
N VAL A 124 -4.76 7.78 -6.39
CA VAL A 124 -6.21 7.68 -6.62
C VAL A 124 -6.90 8.98 -6.22
N GLY A 125 -6.51 9.56 -5.08
CA GLY A 125 -7.06 10.81 -4.58
C GLY A 125 -6.57 11.15 -3.18
N TYR A 126 -6.61 12.43 -2.82
CA TYR A 126 -6.08 12.92 -1.54
C TYR A 126 -6.94 12.51 -0.33
N ASP A 127 -8.22 12.25 -0.54
CA ASP A 127 -9.21 11.82 0.45
C ASP A 127 -9.30 10.28 0.60
N ARG A 128 -8.51 9.55 -0.22
CA ARG A 128 -8.55 8.09 -0.23
C ARG A 128 -7.62 7.50 0.83
N PRO A 129 -7.91 6.28 1.33
CA PRO A 129 -6.97 5.54 2.16
C PRO A 129 -5.63 5.34 1.43
N THR A 130 -4.57 5.03 2.17
CA THR A 130 -3.24 4.79 1.61
C THR A 130 -2.73 3.43 2.07
N VAL A 131 -2.25 2.63 1.13
CA VAL A 131 -1.56 1.37 1.37
C VAL A 131 -0.07 1.59 1.14
N ILE A 132 0.73 1.46 2.21
CA ILE A 132 2.19 1.39 2.09
C ILE A 132 2.60 -0.07 1.95
N VAL A 133 3.22 -0.39 0.83
CA VAL A 133 3.75 -1.73 0.54
C VAL A 133 5.21 -1.77 0.96
N THR A 134 5.46 -2.52 2.03
CA THR A 134 6.79 -2.71 2.61
C THR A 134 7.46 -3.89 1.92
N GLU A 135 8.19 -3.62 0.84
CA GLU A 135 8.88 -4.68 0.10
C GLU A 135 10.05 -5.24 0.91
N GLY A 136 10.34 -6.51 0.71
CA GLY A 136 11.54 -7.15 1.31
C GLY A 136 12.75 -7.14 0.38
N TYR A 137 12.54 -6.81 -0.90
CA TYR A 137 13.50 -6.93 -1.99
C TYR A 137 13.38 -5.77 -2.97
N GLY A 138 13.62 -6.01 -4.25
CA GLY A 138 13.52 -4.99 -5.30
C GLY A 138 12.09 -4.79 -5.80
N ALA A 139 11.74 -3.53 -6.07
CA ALA A 139 10.41 -3.10 -6.48
C ALA A 139 10.21 -3.00 -8.02
N GLY A 140 11.11 -3.58 -8.82
CA GLY A 140 11.06 -3.44 -10.28
C GLY A 140 9.76 -3.88 -10.93
N TYR A 141 9.11 -4.90 -10.39
CA TYR A 141 7.82 -5.40 -10.90
C TYR A 141 6.66 -4.44 -10.67
N ALA A 142 6.74 -3.57 -9.65
CA ALA A 142 5.73 -2.58 -9.37
C ALA A 142 5.71 -1.42 -10.38
N LEU A 143 6.76 -1.27 -11.21
CA LEU A 143 6.79 -0.31 -12.31
C LEU A 143 5.83 -0.65 -13.46
N ARG A 144 5.43 -1.92 -13.59
CA ARG A 144 4.56 -2.38 -14.70
C ARG A 144 3.24 -1.61 -14.72
N PRO A 145 2.73 -1.22 -15.90
CA PRO A 145 1.46 -0.49 -16.04
C PRO A 145 0.27 -1.20 -15.41
N THR A 146 0.27 -2.53 -15.40
CA THR A 146 -0.83 -3.37 -14.91
C THR A 146 -0.74 -3.68 -13.42
N TYR A 147 0.35 -3.28 -12.74
CA TYR A 147 0.53 -3.61 -11.33
C TYR A 147 -0.26 -2.68 -10.42
N ARG A 148 -1.06 -3.26 -9.56
CA ARG A 148 -1.70 -2.66 -8.37
C ARG A 148 -1.66 -3.69 -7.25
N GLU A 149 -1.35 -3.28 -6.04
CA GLU A 149 -1.36 -4.15 -4.88
C GLU A 149 -2.80 -4.46 -4.46
N GLU A 150 -3.05 -5.67 -3.94
CA GLU A 150 -4.38 -6.23 -3.66
C GLU A 150 -5.22 -5.35 -2.73
N LEU A 151 -4.67 -4.90 -1.60
CA LEU A 151 -5.41 -4.05 -0.66
C LEU A 151 -5.65 -2.65 -1.23
N SER A 152 -4.70 -2.13 -2.03
CA SER A 152 -4.90 -0.88 -2.76
C SER A 152 -6.06 -0.98 -3.74
N GLU A 153 -6.22 -2.12 -4.40
CA GLU A 153 -7.35 -2.36 -5.29
C GLU A 153 -8.66 -2.54 -4.50
N LEU A 154 -8.64 -3.37 -3.45
CA LEU A 154 -9.83 -3.70 -2.65
C LEU A 154 -10.45 -2.46 -1.99
N PHE A 155 -9.63 -1.54 -1.51
CA PHE A 155 -10.09 -0.33 -0.81
C PHE A 155 -10.12 0.91 -1.72
N ASP A 156 -9.83 0.76 -3.00
CA ASP A 156 -9.64 1.87 -3.94
C ASP A 156 -8.74 2.95 -3.32
N ALA A 157 -7.59 2.51 -2.83
CA ALA A 157 -6.64 3.29 -2.06
C ALA A 157 -5.45 3.75 -2.90
N ASN A 158 -4.79 4.82 -2.46
CA ASN A 158 -3.45 5.15 -2.93
C ASN A 158 -2.49 4.03 -2.59
N MET A 159 -1.46 3.85 -3.41
CA MET A 159 -0.39 2.88 -3.18
C MET A 159 0.94 3.62 -3.07
N ILE A 160 1.69 3.34 -2.01
CA ILE A 160 3.08 3.76 -1.85
C ILE A 160 3.92 2.50 -1.72
N PHE A 161 4.61 2.14 -2.79
CA PHE A 161 5.41 0.92 -2.86
C PHE A 161 6.88 1.29 -2.63
N VAL A 162 7.48 0.80 -1.55
CA VAL A 162 8.84 1.16 -1.11
C VAL A 162 9.79 0.02 -1.41
N GLU A 163 10.78 0.25 -2.27
CA GLU A 163 11.88 -0.67 -2.50
C GLU A 163 12.74 -0.79 -1.24
N HIS A 164 13.10 -2.00 -0.86
CA HIS A 164 13.92 -2.20 0.32
C HIS A 164 15.35 -1.69 0.08
N ARG A 165 15.96 -1.05 1.11
CA ARG A 165 17.38 -0.66 1.03
C ARG A 165 18.25 -1.84 0.63
N TYR A 166 19.34 -1.60 -0.12
CA TYR A 166 20.27 -2.56 -0.68
C TYR A 166 19.72 -3.46 -1.81
N PHE A 167 18.60 -3.05 -2.42
CA PHE A 167 18.09 -3.73 -3.61
C PHE A 167 17.96 -2.76 -4.79
N LEU A 168 18.38 -3.25 -5.96
CA LEU A 168 18.29 -2.53 -7.25
C LEU A 168 18.71 -1.06 -7.13
N GLU A 169 17.78 -0.14 -7.45
CA GLU A 169 18.00 1.31 -7.44
C GLU A 169 18.19 1.90 -6.03
N SER A 170 17.86 1.13 -5.00
CA SER A 170 17.97 1.51 -3.60
C SER A 170 19.23 0.96 -2.93
N THR A 171 20.23 0.57 -3.73
CA THR A 171 21.54 0.14 -3.22
C THR A 171 22.44 1.35 -2.99
N PRO A 172 22.98 1.55 -1.77
CA PRO A 172 23.96 2.60 -1.51
C PRO A 172 25.27 2.37 -2.26
N GLU A 173 25.92 3.46 -2.65
CA GLU A 173 27.29 3.43 -3.19
C GLU A 173 28.21 4.39 -2.39
N PRO A 174 29.27 3.87 -1.75
CA PRO A 174 29.71 2.46 -1.71
C PRO A 174 28.74 1.59 -0.89
N CYS A 175 28.68 0.30 -1.27
CA CYS A 175 27.81 -0.69 -0.62
C CYS A 175 28.43 -1.19 0.68
N ASP A 176 28.05 -0.59 1.81
CA ASP A 176 28.49 -1.02 3.13
C ASP A 176 27.34 -1.72 3.87
N TRP A 177 27.46 -3.04 4.00
CA TRP A 177 26.42 -3.91 4.56
C TRP A 177 26.12 -3.70 6.04
N GLN A 178 26.98 -2.99 6.81
CA GLN A 178 26.75 -2.74 8.23
C GLN A 178 25.45 -1.96 8.48
N TYR A 179 24.99 -1.15 7.52
CA TYR A 179 23.77 -0.36 7.64
C TYR A 179 22.50 -1.09 7.18
N LEU A 180 22.61 -2.34 6.68
CA LEU A 180 21.46 -3.17 6.40
C LEU A 180 20.92 -3.80 7.68
N THR A 181 20.26 -2.99 8.48
CA THR A 181 19.64 -3.40 9.75
C THR A 181 18.13 -3.31 9.69
N ALA A 182 17.45 -4.07 10.55
CA ALA A 182 15.99 -4.02 10.70
C ALA A 182 15.52 -2.61 11.12
N GLU A 183 16.26 -1.97 12.01
CA GLU A 183 15.98 -0.62 12.50
C GLU A 183 16.07 0.41 11.38
N ASN A 184 17.20 0.48 10.66
CA ASN A 184 17.34 1.40 9.53
C ASN A 184 16.29 1.16 8.45
N SER A 185 15.88 -0.09 8.22
CA SER A 185 14.80 -0.42 7.26
C SER A 185 13.43 0.08 7.73
N ALA A 186 13.16 0.06 9.03
CA ALA A 186 11.93 0.61 9.60
C ALA A 186 11.93 2.14 9.59
N GLU A 187 13.08 2.77 9.87
CA GLU A 187 13.28 4.22 9.78
C GLU A 187 13.06 4.74 8.35
N ASP A 188 13.51 4.01 7.33
CA ASP A 188 13.22 4.36 5.93
C ASP A 188 11.72 4.44 5.66
N LEU A 189 10.96 3.45 6.13
CA LEU A 189 9.50 3.42 5.97
C LEU A 189 8.82 4.56 6.73
N HIS A 190 9.32 4.87 7.93
CA HIS A 190 8.87 6.02 8.72
C HIS A 190 9.10 7.34 7.96
N ALA A 191 10.28 7.53 7.40
CA ALA A 191 10.59 8.71 6.62
C ALA A 191 9.68 8.84 5.37
N VAL A 192 9.43 7.73 4.66
CA VAL A 192 8.47 7.70 3.53
C VAL A 192 7.07 8.04 4.01
N THR A 193 6.58 7.42 5.08
CA THR A 193 5.25 7.69 5.63
C THR A 193 5.12 9.15 6.03
N THR A 194 6.09 9.71 6.73
CA THR A 194 6.13 11.13 7.13
C THR A 194 6.08 12.05 5.91
N ALA A 195 6.80 11.72 4.84
CA ALA A 195 6.83 12.51 3.61
C ALA A 195 5.44 12.58 2.93
N PHE A 196 4.65 11.51 3.02
CA PHE A 196 3.37 11.42 2.33
C PHE A 196 2.14 11.68 3.21
N LYS A 197 2.23 11.61 4.55
CA LYS A 197 1.07 11.83 5.45
C LYS A 197 0.45 13.22 5.30
N THR A 198 1.23 14.22 4.93
CA THR A 198 0.71 15.58 4.66
C THR A 198 -0.14 15.66 3.39
N LEU A 199 0.11 14.77 2.44
CA LEU A 199 -0.67 14.65 1.20
C LEU A 199 -1.87 13.74 1.37
N TYR A 200 -1.72 12.69 2.16
CA TYR A 200 -2.72 11.64 2.38
C TYR A 200 -3.08 11.56 3.88
N PRO A 201 -3.95 12.46 4.36
CA PRO A 201 -4.31 12.51 5.78
C PRO A 201 -5.26 11.39 6.22
N GLY A 202 -5.75 10.57 5.29
CA GLY A 202 -6.67 9.47 5.54
C GLY A 202 -6.06 8.30 6.31
N LYS A 203 -6.74 7.14 6.27
CA LYS A 203 -6.30 5.92 6.92
C LYS A 203 -5.14 5.27 6.18
N TRP A 204 -4.20 4.70 6.93
CA TRP A 204 -3.00 4.05 6.42
C TRP A 204 -2.99 2.57 6.77
N ILE A 205 -2.61 1.75 5.78
CA ILE A 205 -2.48 0.30 5.90
C ILE A 205 -1.06 -0.06 5.47
N SER A 206 -0.30 -0.78 6.30
CA SER A 206 0.96 -1.40 5.85
C SER A 206 0.74 -2.84 5.44
N THR A 207 1.37 -3.26 4.35
CA THR A 207 1.29 -4.63 3.85
C THR A 207 2.59 -5.06 3.19
N GLY A 208 2.78 -6.36 3.06
CA GLY A 208 3.89 -6.96 2.35
C GLY A 208 3.81 -8.48 2.39
N ILE A 209 4.51 -9.14 1.49
CA ILE A 209 4.47 -10.59 1.33
C ILE A 209 5.83 -11.18 1.72
N SER A 210 5.84 -12.32 2.45
CA SER A 210 7.06 -13.05 2.84
C SER A 210 8.02 -12.15 3.62
N LYS A 211 9.23 -11.90 3.14
CA LYS A 211 10.17 -10.93 3.74
C LYS A 211 9.56 -9.52 3.81
N GLY A 212 8.76 -9.11 2.81
CA GLY A 212 8.01 -7.85 2.87
C GLY A 212 6.98 -7.85 4.00
N GLY A 213 6.30 -8.97 4.26
CA GLY A 213 5.42 -9.15 5.42
C GLY A 213 6.19 -9.06 6.74
N GLN A 214 7.38 -9.63 6.82
CA GLN A 214 8.27 -9.48 7.98
C GLN A 214 8.68 -8.00 8.17
N THR A 215 9.01 -7.30 7.08
CA THR A 215 9.31 -5.86 7.10
C THR A 215 8.12 -5.05 7.62
N SER A 216 6.88 -5.39 7.23
CA SER A 216 5.67 -4.75 7.75
C SER A 216 5.51 -4.96 9.26
N LEU A 217 5.80 -6.16 9.78
CA LEU A 217 5.78 -6.43 11.21
C LEU A 217 6.85 -5.63 11.96
N LEU A 218 8.08 -5.62 11.48
CA LEU A 218 9.16 -4.83 12.07
C LEU A 218 8.82 -3.33 12.07
N TYR A 219 8.33 -2.82 10.95
CA TYR A 219 7.88 -1.43 10.84
C TYR A 219 6.82 -1.10 11.90
N ARG A 220 5.82 -1.97 12.09
CA ARG A 220 4.79 -1.78 13.13
C ARG A 220 5.35 -1.79 14.55
N VAL A 221 6.39 -2.58 14.81
CA VAL A 221 7.03 -2.65 16.13
C VAL A 221 7.83 -1.38 16.44
N PHE A 222 8.58 -0.86 15.46
CA PHE A 222 9.38 0.36 15.65
C PHE A 222 8.52 1.63 15.62
N PHE A 223 7.50 1.69 14.77
CA PHE A 223 6.63 2.86 14.56
C PHE A 223 5.14 2.48 14.63
N PRO A 224 4.64 2.23 15.85
CA PRO A 224 3.28 1.71 16.06
C PRO A 224 2.17 2.67 15.59
N ASP A 225 2.44 3.97 15.54
CA ASP A 225 1.44 5.01 15.23
C ASP A 225 1.49 5.49 13.77
N ASP A 226 2.40 4.95 12.96
CA ASP A 226 2.55 5.36 11.57
C ASP A 226 1.41 4.89 10.68
N VAL A 227 0.85 3.73 10.98
CA VAL A 227 -0.26 3.16 10.22
C VAL A 227 -1.38 2.69 11.15
N ASP A 228 -2.61 2.74 10.68
CA ASP A 228 -3.78 2.29 11.45
C ASP A 228 -3.84 0.76 11.52
N VAL A 229 -3.51 0.07 10.41
CA VAL A 229 -3.60 -1.38 10.28
C VAL A 229 -2.34 -1.93 9.62
N SER A 230 -1.90 -3.12 10.05
CA SER A 230 -0.85 -3.88 9.37
C SER A 230 -1.39 -5.23 8.92
N VAL A 231 -1.20 -5.57 7.66
CA VAL A 231 -1.67 -6.82 7.03
C VAL A 231 -0.46 -7.55 6.43
N PRO A 232 0.34 -8.25 7.23
CA PRO A 232 1.49 -9.00 6.75
C PRO A 232 1.06 -10.34 6.17
N TYR A 233 1.33 -10.58 4.87
CA TYR A 233 1.06 -11.86 4.24
C TYR A 233 2.23 -12.82 4.42
N VAL A 234 1.95 -14.03 4.91
CA VAL A 234 2.91 -15.14 5.07
C VAL A 234 4.29 -14.69 5.60
N ALA A 235 4.25 -13.77 6.55
CA ALA A 235 5.42 -13.15 7.15
C ALA A 235 6.20 -14.17 8.00
N PRO A 236 7.42 -14.58 7.61
CA PRO A 236 8.18 -15.56 8.38
C PRO A 236 8.77 -14.92 9.64
N LEU A 237 8.54 -15.52 10.79
CA LEU A 237 9.25 -15.15 12.02
C LEU A 237 10.47 -16.07 12.17
N CYS A 238 11.62 -15.60 11.70
CA CYS A 238 12.89 -16.32 11.78
C CYS A 238 13.66 -15.91 13.04
N TYR A 239 14.11 -16.88 13.83
CA TYR A 239 14.89 -16.63 15.07
C TYR A 239 16.39 -16.53 14.81
N ALA A 240 16.86 -17.17 13.72
CA ALA A 240 18.24 -17.13 13.30
C ALA A 240 18.36 -17.53 11.83
N ARG A 241 19.56 -17.41 11.27
CA ARG A 241 19.86 -17.89 9.92
C ARG A 241 19.62 -19.41 9.82
N GLU A 242 20.05 -20.16 10.82
CA GLU A 242 19.74 -21.59 11.00
C GLU A 242 18.62 -21.72 12.03
N ASP A 243 17.37 -21.77 11.55
CA ASP A 243 16.20 -21.91 12.41
C ASP A 243 16.00 -23.39 12.77
N GLY A 244 16.27 -23.76 14.01
CA GLY A 244 16.20 -25.12 14.52
C GLY A 244 14.83 -25.79 14.45
N ARG A 245 13.78 -25.09 14.03
CA ARG A 245 12.43 -25.65 13.83
C ARG A 245 12.27 -26.35 12.49
N HIS A 246 13.09 -26.03 11.49
CA HIS A 246 12.98 -26.59 10.14
C HIS A 246 13.32 -28.08 10.11
N GLU A 247 14.44 -28.48 10.68
CA GLU A 247 14.87 -29.89 10.69
C GLU A 247 13.86 -30.85 11.33
N PRO A 248 13.35 -30.59 12.56
CA PRO A 248 12.32 -31.42 13.18
C PRO A 248 11.02 -31.47 12.36
N PHE A 249 10.66 -30.39 11.65
CA PHE A 249 9.51 -30.39 10.77
C PHE A 249 9.74 -31.27 9.54
N LEU A 250 10.85 -31.11 8.85
CA LEU A 250 11.20 -31.88 7.65
C LEU A 250 11.30 -33.38 7.93
N ARG A 251 11.75 -33.77 9.12
CA ARG A 251 11.79 -35.17 9.57
C ARG A 251 10.42 -35.82 9.76
N ARG A 252 9.35 -35.03 9.87
CA ARG A 252 7.99 -35.52 10.18
C ARG A 252 6.96 -35.27 9.08
N VAL A 253 7.25 -34.37 8.13
CA VAL A 253 6.31 -34.01 7.06
C VAL A 253 6.23 -35.11 6.01
N GLY A 254 5.01 -35.44 5.54
CA GLY A 254 4.79 -36.50 4.56
C GLY A 254 5.06 -37.92 5.10
N THR A 255 5.19 -38.89 4.18
CA THR A 255 5.53 -40.25 4.53
C THR A 255 7.07 -40.45 4.57
N GLU A 256 7.52 -41.47 5.28
CA GLU A 256 8.94 -41.83 5.28
C GLU A 256 9.43 -42.18 3.87
N ALA A 257 8.62 -42.89 3.10
CA ALA A 257 8.93 -43.25 1.72
C ALA A 257 9.10 -42.02 0.82
N ASP A 258 8.30 -40.97 1.00
CA ASP A 258 8.43 -39.74 0.22
C ASP A 258 9.68 -38.96 0.62
N ARG A 259 9.98 -38.85 1.92
CA ARG A 259 11.22 -38.23 2.38
C ARG A 259 12.46 -38.95 1.82
N LYS A 260 12.45 -40.28 1.84
CA LYS A 260 13.52 -41.08 1.29
C LYS A 260 13.73 -40.86 -0.22
N LYS A 261 12.64 -40.78 -1.01
CA LYS A 261 12.71 -40.45 -2.44
C LYS A 261 13.34 -39.09 -2.69
N ILE A 262 12.97 -38.08 -1.89
CA ILE A 262 13.53 -36.72 -2.01
C ILE A 262 15.04 -36.75 -1.68
N GLU A 263 15.41 -37.37 -0.59
CA GLU A 263 16.83 -37.55 -0.18
C GLU A 263 17.66 -38.24 -1.25
N ASP A 264 17.17 -39.37 -1.78
CA ASP A 264 17.84 -40.11 -2.84
C ASP A 264 18.00 -39.30 -4.13
N PHE A 265 16.97 -38.54 -4.50
CA PHE A 265 17.02 -37.61 -5.62
C PHE A 265 18.08 -36.51 -5.42
N GLN A 266 18.07 -35.85 -4.26
CA GLN A 266 19.05 -34.81 -3.93
C GLN A 266 20.48 -35.36 -3.96
N LEU A 267 20.69 -36.53 -3.38
CA LEU A 267 21.98 -37.19 -3.38
C LEU A 267 22.46 -37.54 -4.79
N GLU A 268 21.55 -38.01 -5.66
CA GLU A 268 21.86 -38.32 -7.04
C GLU A 268 22.22 -37.07 -7.87
N VAL A 269 21.52 -35.95 -7.64
CA VAL A 269 21.85 -34.63 -8.23
C VAL A 269 23.25 -34.19 -7.82
N LEU A 270 23.60 -34.31 -6.54
CA LEU A 270 24.92 -33.95 -6.01
C LEU A 270 26.02 -34.80 -6.60
N LYS A 271 25.82 -36.13 -6.74
CA LYS A 271 26.77 -37.03 -7.39
C LYS A 271 27.04 -36.65 -8.85
N ARG A 272 26.05 -36.06 -9.52
CA ARG A 272 26.13 -35.62 -10.92
C ARG A 272 26.54 -34.17 -11.08
N LYS A 273 26.98 -33.48 -10.03
CA LYS A 273 27.30 -32.05 -10.03
C LYS A 273 28.17 -31.64 -11.22
N ALA A 274 29.26 -32.32 -11.46
CA ALA A 274 30.18 -31.99 -12.55
C ALA A 274 29.51 -32.00 -13.95
N ARG A 275 28.49 -32.85 -14.16
CA ARG A 275 27.72 -32.92 -15.42
C ARG A 275 26.61 -31.93 -15.50
N LEU A 276 26.01 -31.59 -14.38
CA LEU A 276 24.81 -30.75 -14.33
C LEU A 276 25.14 -29.25 -14.24
N LEU A 277 26.15 -28.87 -13.46
CA LEU A 277 26.53 -27.50 -13.21
C LEU A 277 26.68 -26.65 -14.48
N PRO A 278 27.37 -27.10 -15.55
CA PRO A 278 27.52 -26.32 -16.78
C PRO A 278 26.22 -26.04 -17.55
N ARG A 279 25.10 -26.64 -17.14
CA ARG A 279 23.78 -26.40 -17.74
C ARG A 279 23.00 -25.27 -17.04
N PHE A 280 23.51 -24.78 -15.91
CA PHE A 280 22.94 -23.71 -15.11
C PHE A 280 23.74 -22.39 -15.17
N GLU A 281 24.95 -22.47 -15.78
CA GLU A 281 25.79 -21.32 -16.14
C GLU A 281 25.45 -20.86 -17.57
#